data_1af1a405eab12065afd9cb2e99d8b5ae
#
_entry.id   1af1a405eab12065afd9cb2e99d8b5ae
#
_cell.length_a   1.000
_cell.length_b   1.000
_cell.length_c   1.000
_cell.angle_alpha   90.00
_cell.angle_beta   90.00
_cell.angle_gamma   90.00
#
_symmetry.space_group_name_H-M   'P 1'
#
loop_
_entity.id
_entity.type
_entity.pdbx_description
1 polymer ?
#
loop_
_entity_poly.entity_id
_entity_poly.type
_entity_poly.pdbx_seq_one_letter_code
_entity_poly.pdbx_strand_id
1 'polypeptide(L)'
;LFNRNLAAAEKMLREKFAKKPEIAEANIKVLNDGYNYGANTHASTSTYKIESKAPKSKGLYTDINGNKATSYGLIAAAEKAGLELYLGSYPITPATDILHELAKHKSLGVKTVQCEDEIAGCASAVGAAFAGALAVTTTSGPGICLKSEAMNLAVIGELPLVIVNVQRGGPSTGLPTKSEQTDLLQALYGRNGESPMPVIAATSPTNCFDAAYMALEHMTPVVLLTDAFVANGSAAWKLPDLNDYPAINPPYVTPDMAGNWTPYQRNEETGARYWATPGTEGFMHRIGGLEKSNETGAISTEPENHNKMVHLRQAKVDKIADYIPELEVLGDEDADLLIVGWGGTYG
;
A
#
# COMPACT_ATOMS: atom_id res chain seq x y z
N LEU A 1 -7.47 -35.42 -1.94
CA LEU A 1 -7.88 -34.57 -3.05
C LEU A 1 -6.75 -34.35 -4.05
N PHE A 2 -5.55 -33.88 -3.62
CA PHE A 2 -4.41 -33.61 -4.50
C PHE A 2 -3.34 -34.72 -4.46
N ASN A 3 -3.53 -35.75 -3.70
CA ASN A 3 -2.62 -36.88 -3.51
C ASN A 3 -1.13 -36.46 -3.30
N ARG A 4 -0.94 -35.42 -2.47
CA ARG A 4 0.40 -34.88 -2.14
C ARG A 4 1.08 -35.69 -1.06
N ASN A 5 2.40 -35.87 -1.17
CA ASN A 5 3.22 -36.46 -0.13
C ASN A 5 3.21 -35.56 1.12
N LEU A 6 3.01 -36.15 2.31
CA LEU A 6 2.94 -35.44 3.59
C LEU A 6 4.31 -35.07 4.18
N ALA A 7 5.41 -35.60 3.67
CA ALA A 7 6.75 -35.43 4.26
C ALA A 7 7.15 -33.94 4.46
N ALA A 8 6.80 -33.05 3.52
CA ALA A 8 7.08 -31.64 3.66
C ALA A 8 6.27 -30.98 4.81
N ALA A 9 4.99 -31.35 4.96
CA ALA A 9 4.13 -30.87 6.04
C ALA A 9 4.58 -31.39 7.40
N GLU A 10 4.98 -32.65 7.48
CA GLU A 10 5.53 -33.24 8.72
C GLU A 10 6.83 -32.55 9.14
N LYS A 11 7.74 -32.32 8.17
CA LYS A 11 8.99 -31.58 8.42
C LYS A 11 8.69 -30.17 8.97
N MET A 12 7.80 -29.44 8.34
CA MET A 12 7.38 -28.09 8.79
C MET A 12 6.82 -28.14 10.21
N LEU A 13 5.98 -29.13 10.55
CA LEU A 13 5.42 -29.25 11.89
C LEU A 13 6.50 -29.54 12.93
N ARG A 14 7.49 -30.40 12.63
CA ARG A 14 8.64 -30.67 13.52
C ARG A 14 9.48 -29.42 13.72
N GLU A 15 9.74 -28.65 12.69
CA GLU A 15 10.50 -27.40 12.77
C GLU A 15 9.74 -26.32 13.57
N LYS A 16 8.45 -26.14 13.30
CA LYS A 16 7.58 -25.16 13.96
C LYS A 16 7.45 -25.42 15.47
N PHE A 17 7.36 -26.67 15.85
CA PHE A 17 7.20 -27.08 17.25
C PHE A 17 8.46 -27.72 17.83
N ALA A 18 9.65 -27.34 17.34
CA ALA A 18 10.92 -27.93 17.77
C ALA A 18 11.14 -27.88 19.31
N LYS A 19 10.59 -26.86 19.98
CA LYS A 19 10.65 -26.73 21.46
C LYS A 19 9.59 -27.55 22.22
N LYS A 20 8.63 -28.16 21.51
CA LYS A 20 7.52 -28.93 22.06
C LYS A 20 7.24 -30.15 21.15
N PRO A 21 8.14 -31.14 21.14
CA PRO A 21 8.03 -32.28 20.24
C PRO A 21 6.73 -33.05 20.33
N GLU A 22 6.16 -33.17 21.55
CA GLU A 22 4.88 -33.83 21.79
C GLU A 22 3.72 -33.17 21.02
N ILE A 23 3.75 -31.84 20.85
CA ILE A 23 2.77 -31.10 20.05
C ILE A 23 2.99 -31.35 18.55
N ALA A 24 4.26 -31.42 18.10
CA ALA A 24 4.56 -31.78 16.75
C ALA A 24 4.01 -33.15 16.38
N GLU A 25 4.29 -34.18 17.17
CA GLU A 25 3.86 -35.55 16.90
C GLU A 25 2.33 -35.68 16.97
N ALA A 26 1.65 -35.00 17.92
CA ALA A 26 0.18 -34.98 17.96
C ALA A 26 -0.43 -34.38 16.67
N ASN A 27 0.14 -33.27 16.16
CA ASN A 27 -0.30 -32.64 14.90
C ASN A 27 -0.03 -33.55 13.69
N ILE A 28 1.14 -34.22 13.65
CA ILE A 28 1.51 -35.16 12.59
C ILE A 28 0.56 -36.36 12.58
N LYS A 29 0.22 -36.86 13.75
CA LYS A 29 -0.75 -37.95 13.86
C LYS A 29 -2.11 -37.57 13.29
N VAL A 30 -2.64 -36.40 13.68
CA VAL A 30 -3.93 -35.90 13.16
C VAL A 30 -3.87 -35.65 11.64
N LEU A 31 -2.75 -35.14 11.14
CA LEU A 31 -2.53 -34.96 9.70
C LEU A 31 -2.60 -36.31 8.95
N ASN A 32 -1.90 -37.32 9.45
CA ASN A 32 -1.91 -38.67 8.87
C ASN A 32 -3.27 -39.36 8.98
N ASP A 33 -3.93 -39.22 10.13
CA ASP A 33 -5.28 -39.76 10.33
C ASP A 33 -6.29 -39.16 9.35
N GLY A 34 -6.24 -37.82 9.15
CA GLY A 34 -7.08 -37.13 8.18
C GLY A 34 -6.79 -37.51 6.73
N TYR A 35 -5.51 -37.67 6.38
CA TYR A 35 -5.11 -38.14 5.07
C TYR A 35 -5.64 -39.55 4.78
N ASN A 36 -5.45 -40.47 5.72
CA ASN A 36 -5.91 -41.85 5.59
C ASN A 36 -7.43 -41.95 5.58
N TYR A 37 -8.13 -41.14 6.38
CA TYR A 37 -9.58 -41.04 6.36
C TYR A 37 -10.07 -40.64 4.97
N GLY A 38 -9.52 -39.56 4.39
CA GLY A 38 -9.90 -39.09 3.06
C GLY A 38 -9.64 -40.15 1.95
N ALA A 39 -8.53 -40.91 2.06
CA ALA A 39 -8.18 -41.96 1.12
C ALA A 39 -9.12 -43.17 1.25
N ASN A 40 -9.41 -43.60 2.48
CA ASN A 40 -10.18 -44.83 2.75
C ASN A 40 -11.68 -44.65 2.55
N THR A 41 -12.21 -43.47 2.81
CA THR A 41 -13.65 -43.18 2.65
C THR A 41 -14.01 -42.73 1.26
N HIS A 42 -13.04 -42.56 0.36
CA HIS A 42 -13.25 -41.97 -0.96
C HIS A 42 -14.04 -40.65 -0.88
N ALA A 43 -13.71 -39.82 0.10
CA ALA A 43 -14.36 -38.53 0.38
C ALA A 43 -14.34 -37.56 -0.84
N SER A 44 -13.54 -37.86 -1.85
CA SER A 44 -13.51 -37.17 -3.14
C SER A 44 -13.71 -38.15 -4.27
N THR A 45 -14.62 -37.85 -5.18
CA THR A 45 -14.89 -38.67 -6.38
C THR A 45 -13.78 -38.59 -7.42
N SER A 46 -12.89 -37.62 -7.30
CA SER A 46 -11.73 -37.43 -8.20
C SER A 46 -10.54 -36.85 -7.43
N THR A 47 -9.34 -37.11 -7.96
CA THR A 47 -8.11 -36.46 -7.48
C THR A 47 -7.64 -35.46 -8.54
N TYR A 48 -7.21 -34.30 -8.07
CA TYR A 48 -6.63 -33.29 -8.94
C TYR A 48 -5.11 -33.44 -8.98
N LYS A 49 -4.55 -33.37 -10.17
CA LYS A 49 -3.10 -33.28 -10.37
C LYS A 49 -2.78 -31.87 -10.83
N ILE A 50 -2.09 -31.13 -9.99
CA ILE A 50 -1.55 -29.82 -10.39
C ILE A 50 -0.15 -30.07 -10.94
N GLU A 51 0.00 -29.88 -12.25
CA GLU A 51 1.30 -29.95 -12.89
C GLU A 51 2.10 -28.69 -12.57
N SER A 52 3.38 -28.87 -12.25
CA SER A 52 4.26 -27.72 -12.06
C SER A 52 4.51 -27.07 -13.42
N LYS A 53 3.90 -25.91 -13.63
CA LYS A 53 4.23 -24.99 -14.72
C LYS A 53 5.13 -23.89 -14.16
N ALA A 54 6.31 -24.28 -13.65
CA ALA A 54 7.26 -23.31 -13.14
C ALA A 54 7.55 -22.24 -14.20
N PRO A 55 7.67 -20.95 -13.82
CA PRO A 55 8.10 -19.91 -14.73
C PRO A 55 9.40 -20.31 -15.40
N LYS A 56 9.48 -20.11 -16.72
CA LYS A 56 10.67 -20.48 -17.50
C LYS A 56 11.85 -19.53 -17.28
N SER A 57 11.63 -18.39 -16.63
CA SER A 57 12.67 -17.42 -16.34
C SER A 57 13.56 -17.90 -15.19
N LYS A 58 14.88 -17.82 -15.38
CA LYS A 58 15.85 -18.11 -14.32
C LYS A 58 15.77 -17.03 -13.24
N GLY A 59 15.99 -17.40 -11.99
CA GLY A 59 16.00 -16.47 -10.87
C GLY A 59 15.80 -17.15 -9.52
N LEU A 60 15.90 -16.38 -8.48
CA LEU A 60 15.56 -16.79 -7.12
C LEU A 60 14.09 -16.47 -6.85
N TYR A 61 13.34 -17.46 -6.41
CA TYR A 61 11.90 -17.35 -6.15
C TYR A 61 11.58 -17.65 -4.70
N THR A 62 10.55 -17.00 -4.18
CA THR A 62 9.93 -17.31 -2.89
C THR A 62 8.42 -17.24 -3.01
N ASP A 63 7.70 -17.90 -2.10
CA ASP A 63 6.27 -17.63 -1.93
C ASP A 63 6.07 -16.33 -1.17
N ILE A 64 5.14 -15.51 -1.67
CA ILE A 64 4.78 -14.25 -1.02
C ILE A 64 3.26 -14.04 -1.05
N ASN A 65 2.70 -13.49 0.03
CA ASN A 65 1.34 -12.95 0.02
C ASN A 65 1.35 -11.44 -0.19
N GLY A 66 0.20 -10.88 -0.58
CA GLY A 66 0.12 -9.47 -0.94
C GLY A 66 0.44 -8.51 0.22
N ASN A 67 0.01 -8.80 1.45
CA ASN A 67 0.34 -7.97 2.61
C ASN A 67 1.85 -7.89 2.87
N LYS A 68 2.54 -9.01 2.72
CA LYS A 68 4.00 -9.07 2.85
C LYS A 68 4.71 -8.36 1.70
N ALA A 69 4.22 -8.56 0.47
CA ALA A 69 4.74 -7.88 -0.71
C ALA A 69 4.56 -6.35 -0.61
N THR A 70 3.39 -5.88 -0.17
CA THR A 70 3.13 -4.47 0.14
C THR A 70 4.15 -3.93 1.16
N SER A 71 4.37 -4.66 2.25
CA SER A 71 5.35 -4.26 3.28
C SER A 71 6.75 -4.11 2.72
N TYR A 72 7.18 -5.04 1.86
CA TYR A 72 8.50 -4.99 1.25
C TYR A 72 8.63 -3.89 0.20
N GLY A 73 7.58 -3.61 -0.59
CA GLY A 73 7.54 -2.49 -1.52
C GLY A 73 7.69 -1.13 -0.81
N LEU A 74 7.00 -0.96 0.32
CA LEU A 74 7.12 0.24 1.15
C LEU A 74 8.54 0.42 1.73
N ILE A 75 9.16 -0.67 2.22
CA ILE A 75 10.54 -0.64 2.73
C ILE A 75 11.52 -0.29 1.61
N ALA A 76 11.39 -0.93 0.45
CA ALA A 76 12.23 -0.69 -0.71
C ALA A 76 12.15 0.77 -1.19
N ALA A 77 10.96 1.34 -1.23
CA ALA A 77 10.74 2.74 -1.59
C ALA A 77 11.37 3.70 -0.57
N ALA A 78 11.25 3.41 0.73
CA ALA A 78 11.87 4.20 1.79
C ALA A 78 13.41 4.18 1.67
N GLU A 79 14.00 3.01 1.41
CA GLU A 79 15.43 2.85 1.17
C GLU A 79 15.89 3.64 -0.05
N LYS A 80 15.18 3.55 -1.17
CA LYS A 80 15.49 4.31 -2.39
C LYS A 80 15.34 5.83 -2.23
N ALA A 81 14.42 6.28 -1.38
CA ALA A 81 14.23 7.69 -1.05
C ALA A 81 15.21 8.19 0.02
N GLY A 82 15.92 7.32 0.71
CA GLY A 82 16.78 7.67 1.86
C GLY A 82 15.98 8.20 3.05
N LEU A 83 14.72 7.74 3.24
CA LEU A 83 13.80 8.20 4.26
C LEU A 83 13.51 7.12 5.30
N GLU A 84 13.14 7.54 6.51
CA GLU A 84 12.54 6.64 7.49
C GLU A 84 11.10 6.28 7.06
N LEU A 85 10.74 4.99 7.16
CA LEU A 85 9.38 4.53 6.95
C LEU A 85 8.59 4.62 8.26
N TYR A 86 7.48 5.36 8.26
CA TYR A 86 6.58 5.47 9.40
C TYR A 86 5.22 4.86 9.07
N LEU A 87 4.76 3.91 9.87
CA LEU A 87 3.40 3.38 9.81
C LEU A 87 2.61 3.81 11.06
N GLY A 88 1.58 4.64 10.87
CA GLY A 88 0.56 4.92 11.86
C GLY A 88 -0.73 4.15 11.55
N SER A 89 -1.13 3.20 12.40
CA SER A 89 -2.25 2.32 12.06
C SER A 89 -3.03 1.85 13.30
N TYR A 90 -4.25 1.40 13.03
CA TYR A 90 -5.08 0.65 13.97
C TYR A 90 -5.35 -0.75 13.40
N PRO A 91 -5.25 -1.81 14.21
CA PRO A 91 -5.43 -3.18 13.73
C PRO A 91 -6.83 -3.43 13.18
N ILE A 92 -6.89 -3.92 11.95
CA ILE A 92 -8.14 -4.32 11.29
C ILE A 92 -7.87 -5.43 10.28
N THR A 93 -8.70 -6.49 10.31
CA THR A 93 -8.64 -7.57 9.30
C THR A 93 -9.14 -7.05 7.95
N PRO A 94 -8.40 -7.34 6.82
CA PRO A 94 -7.19 -8.15 6.71
C PRO A 94 -5.87 -7.35 6.68
N ALA A 95 -5.86 -6.05 6.99
CA ALA A 95 -4.70 -5.16 6.85
C ALA A 95 -3.66 -5.31 7.96
N THR A 96 -4.01 -5.92 9.11
CA THR A 96 -3.14 -6.02 10.29
C THR A 96 -1.81 -6.71 10.03
N ASP A 97 -1.77 -7.63 9.06
CA ASP A 97 -0.54 -8.37 8.74
C ASP A 97 0.55 -7.46 8.16
N ILE A 98 0.19 -6.33 7.53
CA ILE A 98 1.16 -5.31 7.10
C ILE A 98 1.84 -4.68 8.32
N LEU A 99 1.07 -4.32 9.36
CA LEU A 99 1.63 -3.80 10.62
C LEU A 99 2.56 -4.82 11.28
N HIS A 100 2.15 -6.08 11.35
CA HIS A 100 2.95 -7.16 11.94
C HIS A 100 4.24 -7.42 11.14
N GLU A 101 4.21 -7.33 9.81
CA GLU A 101 5.39 -7.52 9.00
C GLU A 101 6.36 -6.35 9.14
N LEU A 102 5.89 -5.12 9.01
CA LEU A 102 6.71 -3.92 9.14
C LEU A 102 7.36 -3.81 10.53
N ALA A 103 6.68 -4.22 11.60
CA ALA A 103 7.21 -4.21 12.95
C ALA A 103 8.46 -5.09 13.15
N LYS A 104 8.71 -6.04 12.26
CA LYS A 104 9.91 -6.90 12.28
C LYS A 104 11.16 -6.20 11.75
N HIS A 105 10.99 -5.12 10.99
CA HIS A 105 12.06 -4.47 10.20
C HIS A 105 12.58 -3.16 10.82
N LYS A 106 12.58 -3.04 12.14
CA LYS A 106 13.06 -1.84 12.85
C LYS A 106 14.52 -1.47 12.52
N SER A 107 15.35 -2.47 12.24
CA SER A 107 16.74 -2.26 11.83
C SER A 107 16.92 -1.58 10.47
N LEU A 108 15.88 -1.54 9.65
CA LEU A 108 15.83 -0.86 8.35
C LEU A 108 15.18 0.54 8.45
N GLY A 109 15.13 1.15 9.64
CA GLY A 109 14.52 2.47 9.81
C GLY A 109 12.98 2.47 9.82
N VAL A 110 12.36 1.30 10.00
CA VAL A 110 10.89 1.21 10.04
C VAL A 110 10.37 1.53 11.44
N LYS A 111 9.50 2.52 11.53
CA LYS A 111 8.77 2.92 12.74
C LYS A 111 7.31 2.54 12.61
N THR A 112 6.80 1.73 13.54
CA THR A 112 5.39 1.33 13.58
C THR A 112 4.74 1.81 14.87
N VAL A 113 3.61 2.51 14.73
CA VAL A 113 2.81 3.01 15.85
C VAL A 113 1.39 2.46 15.72
N GLN A 114 0.98 1.68 16.71
CA GLN A 114 -0.40 1.28 16.85
C GLN A 114 -1.14 2.34 17.66
N CYS A 115 -2.18 2.91 17.06
CA CYS A 115 -3.03 3.94 17.67
C CYS A 115 -4.30 3.33 18.23
N GLU A 116 -5.10 4.15 18.92
CA GLU A 116 -6.37 3.76 19.55
C GLU A 116 -7.51 3.56 18.56
N ASP A 117 -7.44 4.22 17.41
CA ASP A 117 -8.41 4.12 16.32
C ASP A 117 -7.80 4.51 14.95
N GLU A 118 -8.60 4.45 13.91
CA GLU A 118 -8.21 4.76 12.53
C GLU A 118 -7.92 6.25 12.34
N ILE A 119 -8.59 7.15 13.06
CA ILE A 119 -8.40 8.60 12.98
C ILE A 119 -7.02 8.95 13.52
N ALA A 120 -6.70 8.49 14.72
CA ALA A 120 -5.40 8.70 15.35
C ALA A 120 -4.26 8.08 14.52
N GLY A 121 -4.48 6.88 13.96
CA GLY A 121 -3.51 6.22 13.07
C GLY A 121 -3.18 7.06 11.84
N CYS A 122 -4.19 7.59 11.15
CA CYS A 122 -3.99 8.42 9.98
C CYS A 122 -3.39 9.78 10.33
N ALA A 123 -3.89 10.44 11.38
CA ALA A 123 -3.40 11.75 11.83
C ALA A 123 -1.93 11.70 12.26
N SER A 124 -1.51 10.62 12.94
CA SER A 124 -0.10 10.41 13.30
C SER A 124 0.80 10.25 12.06
N ALA A 125 0.31 9.56 11.01
CA ALA A 125 1.02 9.43 9.75
C ALA A 125 1.12 10.77 9.00
N VAL A 126 0.08 11.61 9.02
CA VAL A 126 0.14 12.98 8.48
C VAL A 126 1.21 13.80 9.19
N GLY A 127 1.29 13.72 10.52
CA GLY A 127 2.33 14.39 11.30
C GLY A 127 3.74 13.88 10.96
N ALA A 128 3.90 12.57 10.76
CA ALA A 128 5.16 11.97 10.34
C ALA A 128 5.58 12.41 8.93
N ALA A 129 4.62 12.51 7.99
CA ALA A 129 4.86 13.06 6.66
C ALA A 129 5.35 14.50 6.72
N PHE A 130 4.71 15.34 7.54
CA PHE A 130 5.17 16.72 7.77
C PHE A 130 6.59 16.78 8.33
N ALA A 131 6.94 15.83 9.21
CA ALA A 131 8.27 15.73 9.82
C ALA A 131 9.35 15.14 8.89
N GLY A 132 9.01 14.70 7.68
CA GLY A 132 9.97 14.22 6.69
C GLY A 132 10.07 12.71 6.54
N ALA A 133 9.19 11.94 7.19
CA ALA A 133 9.14 10.50 7.00
C ALA A 133 8.32 10.11 5.77
N LEU A 134 8.63 8.96 5.22
CA LEU A 134 7.75 8.25 4.31
C LEU A 134 6.60 7.67 5.13
N ALA A 135 5.43 8.31 5.07
CA ALA A 135 4.32 8.01 5.95
C ALA A 135 3.29 7.09 5.30
N VAL A 136 2.84 6.12 6.07
CA VAL A 136 1.86 5.11 5.64
C VAL A 136 0.80 4.93 6.72
N THR A 137 -0.42 4.69 6.31
CA THR A 137 -1.48 4.19 7.18
C THR A 137 -2.20 3.03 6.49
N THR A 138 -2.55 2.00 7.24
CA THR A 138 -3.22 0.80 6.70
C THR A 138 -4.60 0.65 7.29
N THR A 139 -5.56 0.18 6.50
CA THR A 139 -6.94 -0.01 6.93
C THR A 139 -7.71 -0.97 6.01
N SER A 140 -9.00 -1.06 6.23
CA SER A 140 -10.00 -1.73 5.39
C SER A 140 -11.23 -0.82 5.25
N GLY A 141 -12.23 -1.21 4.48
CA GLY A 141 -13.39 -0.40 4.10
C GLY A 141 -13.98 0.51 5.19
N PRO A 142 -14.36 -0.01 6.38
CA PRO A 142 -14.94 0.87 7.41
C PRO A 142 -13.94 1.92 7.93
N GLY A 143 -12.66 1.57 8.01
CA GLY A 143 -11.65 2.50 8.52
C GLY A 143 -11.27 3.59 7.52
N ILE A 144 -11.38 3.37 6.20
CA ILE A 144 -11.11 4.43 5.23
C ILE A 144 -12.13 5.57 5.34
N CYS A 145 -13.37 5.24 5.69
CA CYS A 145 -14.40 6.26 5.96
C CYS A 145 -14.03 7.14 7.15
N LEU A 146 -13.48 6.55 8.22
CA LEU A 146 -13.06 7.29 9.41
C LEU A 146 -11.83 8.17 9.15
N LYS A 147 -10.98 7.82 8.20
CA LYS A 147 -9.76 8.56 7.84
C LYS A 147 -9.99 9.75 6.92
N SER A 148 -11.19 9.95 6.38
CA SER A 148 -11.49 10.89 5.28
C SER A 148 -11.03 12.32 5.58
N GLU A 149 -11.21 12.83 6.81
CA GLU A 149 -10.76 14.17 7.18
C GLU A 149 -9.23 14.27 7.25
N ALA A 150 -8.55 13.31 7.89
CA ALA A 150 -7.09 13.30 7.96
C ALA A 150 -6.43 13.13 6.57
N MET A 151 -7.06 12.38 5.66
CA MET A 151 -6.65 12.29 4.26
C MET A 151 -6.77 13.66 3.57
N ASN A 152 -7.85 14.39 3.81
CA ASN A 152 -8.04 15.75 3.29
C ASN A 152 -7.02 16.75 3.86
N LEU A 153 -6.66 16.60 5.13
CA LEU A 153 -5.58 17.39 5.72
C LEU A 153 -4.24 17.14 4.98
N ALA A 154 -3.95 15.90 4.61
CA ALA A 154 -2.77 15.60 3.80
C ALA A 154 -2.86 16.19 2.39
N VAL A 155 -4.05 16.21 1.76
CA VAL A 155 -4.27 16.82 0.44
C VAL A 155 -4.05 18.33 0.50
N ILE A 156 -4.68 19.02 1.43
CA ILE A 156 -4.55 20.50 1.53
C ILE A 156 -3.18 20.94 2.01
N GLY A 157 -2.51 20.11 2.82
CA GLY A 157 -1.11 20.29 3.22
C GLY A 157 -0.11 19.88 2.16
N GLU A 158 -0.57 19.17 1.13
CA GLU A 158 0.26 18.55 0.08
C GLU A 158 1.42 17.74 0.66
N LEU A 159 1.07 16.82 1.55
CA LEU A 159 1.99 15.94 2.25
C LEU A 159 1.95 14.54 1.64
N PRO A 160 3.09 13.86 1.46
CA PRO A 160 3.10 12.49 0.97
C PRO A 160 2.53 11.55 2.03
N LEU A 161 1.55 10.74 1.66
CA LEU A 161 0.93 9.77 2.54
C LEU A 161 0.41 8.59 1.73
N VAL A 162 0.81 7.38 2.04
CA VAL A 162 0.20 6.18 1.44
C VAL A 162 -0.89 5.65 2.35
N ILE A 163 -2.10 5.53 1.80
CA ILE A 163 -3.25 4.96 2.49
C ILE A 163 -3.52 3.59 1.86
N VAL A 164 -3.12 2.52 2.53
CA VAL A 164 -3.37 1.16 2.08
C VAL A 164 -4.75 0.72 2.55
N ASN A 165 -5.68 0.55 1.62
CA ASN A 165 -7.01 -0.01 1.88
C ASN A 165 -7.07 -1.46 1.39
N VAL A 166 -7.00 -2.40 2.34
CA VAL A 166 -7.21 -3.82 2.05
C VAL A 166 -8.71 -4.09 2.15
N GLN A 167 -9.39 -4.07 1.01
CA GLN A 167 -10.84 -4.12 0.93
C GLN A 167 -11.42 -5.44 1.45
N ARG A 168 -12.60 -5.37 2.03
CA ARG A 168 -13.37 -6.52 2.53
C ARG A 168 -14.86 -6.28 2.36
N GLY A 169 -15.66 -7.35 2.51
CA GLY A 169 -17.12 -7.25 2.40
C GLY A 169 -17.73 -6.22 3.36
N GLY A 170 -18.52 -5.32 2.80
CA GLY A 170 -19.27 -4.26 3.49
C GLY A 170 -20.75 -4.61 3.66
N PRO A 171 -21.62 -3.63 4.02
CA PRO A 171 -21.27 -2.31 4.58
C PRO A 171 -20.89 -2.34 6.06
N SER A 172 -20.44 -1.19 6.61
CA SER A 172 -19.96 -1.02 8.00
C SER A 172 -18.80 -1.99 8.29
N THR A 173 -18.78 -2.64 9.46
CA THR A 173 -17.77 -3.64 9.79
C THR A 173 -17.88 -4.91 8.95
N GLY A 174 -19.02 -5.14 8.32
CA GLY A 174 -19.27 -6.10 7.27
C GLY A 174 -18.78 -7.52 7.52
N LEU A 175 -18.03 -8.07 6.58
CA LEU A 175 -17.53 -9.43 6.57
C LEU A 175 -15.99 -9.44 6.59
N PRO A 176 -15.33 -9.41 7.74
CA PRO A 176 -13.89 -9.18 7.87
C PRO A 176 -12.99 -10.14 7.09
N THR A 177 -13.45 -11.34 6.80
CA THR A 177 -12.68 -12.41 6.13
C THR A 177 -13.16 -12.71 4.72
N LYS A 178 -14.07 -11.89 4.18
CA LYS A 178 -14.62 -12.07 2.84
C LYS A 178 -14.07 -11.03 1.87
N SER A 179 -13.64 -11.50 0.70
CA SER A 179 -13.11 -10.66 -0.36
C SER A 179 -14.23 -9.88 -1.02
N GLU A 180 -14.01 -8.59 -1.18
CA GLU A 180 -14.84 -7.67 -1.94
C GLU A 180 -13.96 -6.50 -2.38
N GLN A 181 -14.27 -5.87 -3.52
CA GLN A 181 -13.55 -4.67 -3.98
C GLN A 181 -14.57 -3.63 -4.47
N THR A 182 -15.29 -3.04 -3.51
CA THR A 182 -16.37 -2.07 -3.74
C THR A 182 -16.01 -0.63 -3.33
N ASP A 183 -14.77 -0.40 -2.87
CA ASP A 183 -14.37 0.88 -2.28
C ASP A 183 -13.77 1.86 -3.32
N LEU A 184 -13.74 1.54 -4.62
CA LEU A 184 -13.12 2.38 -5.64
C LEU A 184 -13.71 3.80 -5.68
N LEU A 185 -15.04 3.92 -5.76
CA LEU A 185 -15.69 5.23 -5.82
C LEU A 185 -15.56 6.01 -4.52
N GLN A 186 -15.51 5.31 -3.39
CA GLN A 186 -15.23 5.93 -2.10
C GLN A 186 -13.78 6.45 -2.06
N ALA A 187 -12.81 5.69 -2.57
CA ALA A 187 -11.41 6.12 -2.65
C ALA A 187 -11.22 7.32 -3.60
N LEU A 188 -11.96 7.38 -4.70
CA LEU A 188 -11.89 8.49 -5.66
C LEU A 188 -12.63 9.74 -5.16
N TYR A 189 -13.85 9.59 -4.60
CA TYR A 189 -14.79 10.69 -4.39
C TYR A 189 -15.34 10.81 -2.96
N GLY A 190 -14.99 9.91 -2.05
CA GLY A 190 -15.60 9.79 -0.73
C GLY A 190 -15.09 10.78 0.33
N ARG A 191 -14.66 11.97 -0.07
CA ARG A 191 -14.15 13.03 0.83
C ARG A 191 -14.86 14.34 0.59
N ASN A 192 -14.70 15.31 1.52
CA ASN A 192 -15.28 16.64 1.33
C ASN A 192 -14.40 17.53 0.44
N GLY A 193 -15.03 18.41 -0.32
CA GLY A 193 -14.36 19.36 -1.22
C GLY A 193 -13.67 18.68 -2.41
N GLU A 194 -12.93 19.49 -3.17
CA GLU A 194 -12.08 19.02 -4.26
C GLU A 194 -10.78 18.43 -3.69
N SER A 195 -10.75 17.12 -3.58
CA SER A 195 -9.68 16.38 -2.93
C SER A 195 -9.09 15.33 -3.88
N PRO A 196 -8.34 15.76 -4.91
CA PRO A 196 -7.75 14.85 -5.87
C PRO A 196 -6.66 14.00 -5.24
N MET A 197 -6.73 12.70 -5.47
CA MET A 197 -5.72 11.73 -5.08
C MET A 197 -5.57 10.63 -6.13
N PRO A 198 -4.34 10.20 -6.43
CA PRO A 198 -4.13 8.97 -7.19
C PRO A 198 -4.69 7.77 -6.44
N VAL A 199 -5.29 6.84 -7.18
CA VAL A 199 -5.75 5.55 -6.67
C VAL A 199 -5.08 4.46 -7.48
N ILE A 200 -4.27 3.64 -6.83
CA ILE A 200 -3.55 2.52 -7.44
C ILE A 200 -4.20 1.23 -6.94
N ALA A 201 -4.50 0.30 -7.83
CA ALA A 201 -5.05 -1.01 -7.47
C ALA A 201 -4.06 -2.12 -7.78
N ALA A 202 -3.63 -2.87 -6.77
CA ALA A 202 -2.80 -4.05 -6.98
C ALA A 202 -3.61 -5.20 -7.58
N THR A 203 -3.03 -5.90 -8.54
CA THR A 203 -3.69 -6.93 -9.33
C THR A 203 -3.41 -8.36 -8.85
N SER A 204 -2.30 -8.57 -8.17
CA SER A 204 -1.87 -9.89 -7.68
C SER A 204 -1.04 -9.76 -6.41
N PRO A 205 -0.80 -10.87 -5.67
CA PRO A 205 0.07 -10.85 -4.51
C PRO A 205 1.48 -10.31 -4.80
N THR A 206 2.05 -10.64 -5.96
CA THR A 206 3.40 -10.17 -6.35
C THR A 206 3.40 -8.73 -6.77
N ASN A 207 2.37 -8.29 -7.51
CA ASN A 207 2.24 -6.88 -7.95
C ASN A 207 2.01 -5.90 -6.78
N CYS A 208 1.61 -6.38 -5.61
CA CYS A 208 1.53 -5.54 -4.41
C CYS A 208 2.86 -4.85 -4.06
N PHE A 209 4.00 -5.46 -4.39
CA PHE A 209 5.30 -4.84 -4.20
C PHE A 209 5.47 -3.62 -5.10
N ASP A 210 5.24 -3.79 -6.40
CA ASP A 210 5.40 -2.72 -7.39
C ASP A 210 4.40 -1.58 -7.16
N ALA A 211 3.15 -1.92 -6.86
CA ALA A 211 2.09 -0.95 -6.56
C ALA A 211 2.40 -0.13 -5.29
N ALA A 212 2.97 -0.76 -4.26
CA ALA A 212 3.38 -0.07 -3.05
C ALA A 212 4.60 0.83 -3.27
N TYR A 213 5.55 0.40 -4.11
CA TYR A 213 6.69 1.21 -4.51
C TYR A 213 6.24 2.46 -5.28
N MET A 214 5.41 2.27 -6.31
CA MET A 214 4.87 3.34 -7.15
C MET A 214 4.08 4.38 -6.34
N ALA A 215 3.36 3.96 -5.30
CA ALA A 215 2.55 4.87 -4.47
C ALA A 215 3.37 5.98 -3.80
N LEU A 216 4.68 5.88 -3.77
CA LEU A 216 5.59 6.76 -3.02
C LEU A 216 6.39 7.73 -3.89
N GLU A 217 6.31 7.63 -5.20
CA GLU A 217 7.10 8.47 -6.12
C GLU A 217 6.63 9.93 -6.14
N HIS A 218 5.40 10.20 -5.70
CA HIS A 218 4.78 11.51 -5.86
C HIS A 218 4.51 12.17 -4.51
N MET A 219 4.83 13.46 -4.37
CA MET A 219 4.60 14.27 -3.16
C MET A 219 3.11 14.64 -3.00
N THR A 220 2.26 13.63 -2.91
CA THR A 220 0.81 13.73 -2.72
C THR A 220 0.30 12.51 -1.96
N PRO A 221 -0.83 12.60 -1.26
CA PRO A 221 -1.47 11.39 -0.72
C PRO A 221 -1.88 10.44 -1.85
N VAL A 222 -1.72 9.15 -1.64
CA VAL A 222 -2.07 8.09 -2.61
C VAL A 222 -2.87 7.01 -1.89
N VAL A 223 -3.97 6.55 -2.48
CA VAL A 223 -4.70 5.37 -2.02
C VAL A 223 -4.20 4.15 -2.78
N LEU A 224 -3.70 3.16 -2.05
CA LEU A 224 -3.36 1.84 -2.58
C LEU A 224 -4.49 0.87 -2.22
N LEU A 225 -5.23 0.41 -3.23
CA LEU A 225 -6.28 -0.57 -3.08
C LEU A 225 -5.71 -1.98 -3.28
N THR A 226 -5.92 -2.82 -2.28
CA THR A 226 -5.85 -4.28 -2.40
C THR A 226 -7.17 -4.85 -1.92
N ASP A 227 -7.31 -6.15 -1.87
CA ASP A 227 -8.47 -6.82 -1.29
C ASP A 227 -8.04 -8.06 -0.50
N ALA A 228 -8.97 -8.64 0.26
CA ALA A 228 -8.65 -9.79 1.11
C ALA A 228 -8.12 -11.01 0.34
N PHE A 229 -8.49 -11.18 -0.94
CA PHE A 229 -7.97 -12.28 -1.77
C PHE A 229 -6.52 -12.02 -2.18
N VAL A 230 -6.22 -10.86 -2.75
CA VAL A 230 -4.87 -10.46 -3.16
C VAL A 230 -3.93 -10.38 -1.95
N ALA A 231 -4.40 -9.79 -0.84
CA ALA A 231 -3.60 -9.58 0.37
C ALA A 231 -3.16 -10.88 1.04
N ASN A 232 -4.05 -11.88 1.11
CA ASN A 232 -3.80 -13.17 1.75
C ASN A 232 -3.43 -14.28 0.77
N GLY A 233 -3.71 -14.10 -0.52
CA GLY A 233 -3.31 -15.03 -1.57
C GLY A 233 -1.80 -15.15 -1.65
N SER A 234 -1.31 -16.35 -1.99
CA SER A 234 0.11 -16.62 -2.14
C SER A 234 0.46 -16.89 -3.60
N ALA A 235 1.54 -16.31 -4.05
CA ALA A 235 2.07 -16.51 -5.40
C ALA A 235 3.58 -16.71 -5.40
N ALA A 236 4.09 -17.42 -6.41
CA ALA A 236 5.52 -17.53 -6.64
C ALA A 236 6.06 -16.19 -7.12
N TRP A 237 6.95 -15.60 -6.34
CA TRP A 237 7.55 -14.30 -6.59
C TRP A 237 9.04 -14.42 -6.89
N LYS A 238 9.44 -13.94 -8.06
CA LYS A 238 10.85 -13.76 -8.38
C LYS A 238 11.36 -12.56 -7.61
N LEU A 239 12.41 -12.75 -6.81
CA LEU A 239 13.00 -11.64 -6.05
C LEU A 239 13.46 -10.53 -7.03
N PRO A 240 13.00 -9.28 -6.85
CA PRO A 240 13.41 -8.18 -7.70
C PRO A 240 14.84 -7.76 -7.40
N ASP A 241 15.52 -7.18 -8.39
CA ASP A 241 16.74 -6.42 -8.17
C ASP A 241 16.33 -4.94 -7.96
N LEU A 242 16.65 -4.39 -6.80
CA LEU A 242 16.30 -3.00 -6.50
C LEU A 242 17.04 -1.99 -7.40
N ASN A 243 18.09 -2.41 -8.10
CA ASN A 243 18.74 -1.55 -9.09
C ASN A 243 17.87 -1.31 -10.33
N ASP A 244 16.90 -2.19 -10.60
CA ASP A 244 15.96 -2.02 -11.72
C ASP A 244 14.85 -1.00 -11.40
N TYR A 245 14.73 -0.56 -10.14
CA TYR A 245 13.71 0.40 -9.70
C TYR A 245 14.26 1.82 -9.75
N PRO A 246 13.44 2.81 -10.19
CA PRO A 246 13.84 4.20 -10.26
C PRO A 246 14.19 4.75 -8.88
N ALA A 247 15.07 5.74 -8.84
CA ALA A 247 15.33 6.47 -7.60
C ALA A 247 14.12 7.35 -7.25
N ILE A 248 13.80 7.43 -5.96
CA ILE A 248 12.78 8.35 -5.44
C ILE A 248 13.50 9.57 -4.89
N ASN A 249 13.27 10.73 -5.48
CA ASN A 249 13.94 11.97 -5.12
C ASN A 249 12.93 12.99 -4.57
N PRO A 250 12.68 13.01 -3.26
CA PRO A 250 11.80 14.02 -2.67
C PRO A 250 12.30 15.44 -2.98
N PRO A 251 11.44 16.39 -3.34
CA PRO A 251 11.82 17.75 -3.70
C PRO A 251 12.12 18.59 -2.46
N TYR A 252 13.22 18.29 -1.78
CA TYR A 252 13.65 19.07 -0.62
C TYR A 252 14.07 20.48 -1.02
N VAL A 253 13.90 21.43 -0.08
CA VAL A 253 14.51 22.75 -0.18
C VAL A 253 16.03 22.64 -0.16
N THR A 254 16.68 23.51 -0.92
CA THR A 254 18.14 23.64 -0.96
C THR A 254 18.60 24.91 -0.24
N PRO A 255 19.82 24.98 0.32
CA PRO A 255 20.27 26.13 1.08
C PRO A 255 20.18 27.49 0.35
N ASP A 256 20.33 27.50 -0.97
CA ASP A 256 20.24 28.69 -1.80
C ASP A 256 18.80 29.23 -1.93
N MET A 257 17.79 28.44 -1.62
CA MET A 257 16.39 28.88 -1.55
C MET A 257 16.09 29.69 -0.30
N ALA A 258 16.93 29.66 0.72
CA ALA A 258 16.69 30.37 1.98
C ALA A 258 16.46 31.87 1.75
N GLY A 259 15.42 32.42 2.39
CA GLY A 259 15.04 33.83 2.26
C GLY A 259 14.13 34.18 1.09
N ASN A 260 14.09 33.34 0.04
CA ASN A 260 13.21 33.53 -1.13
C ASN A 260 12.15 32.41 -1.27
N TRP A 261 12.24 31.34 -0.47
CA TRP A 261 11.31 30.24 -0.50
C TRP A 261 10.00 30.58 0.20
N THR A 262 8.92 30.04 -0.35
CA THR A 262 7.59 30.04 0.31
C THR A 262 7.06 28.62 0.41
N PRO A 263 6.19 28.31 1.40
CA PRO A 263 5.70 26.94 1.64
C PRO A 263 5.01 26.24 0.46
N TYR A 264 4.47 27.02 -0.48
CA TYR A 264 3.81 26.51 -1.68
C TYR A 264 4.57 26.80 -2.97
N GLN A 265 5.83 27.18 -2.88
CA GLN A 265 6.71 27.20 -4.06
C GLN A 265 6.83 25.78 -4.62
N ARG A 266 6.57 25.65 -5.93
CA ARG A 266 6.43 24.36 -6.60
C ARG A 266 7.55 24.13 -7.59
N ASN A 267 7.91 22.86 -7.75
CA ASN A 267 8.66 22.40 -8.90
C ASN A 267 7.76 22.52 -10.14
N GLU A 268 8.25 23.13 -11.21
CA GLU A 268 7.48 23.40 -12.44
C GLU A 268 7.15 22.11 -13.21
N GLU A 269 8.03 21.13 -13.17
CA GLU A 269 7.87 19.85 -13.87
C GLU A 269 6.80 18.98 -13.20
N THR A 270 6.94 18.73 -11.90
CA THR A 270 6.06 17.81 -11.17
C THR A 270 4.84 18.47 -10.54
N GLY A 271 4.87 19.79 -10.34
CA GLY A 271 3.87 20.52 -9.55
C GLY A 271 3.94 20.27 -8.04
N ALA A 272 4.87 19.43 -7.57
CA ALA A 272 5.09 19.19 -6.16
C ALA A 272 5.72 20.42 -5.48
N ARG A 273 5.27 20.76 -4.26
CA ARG A 273 5.91 21.82 -3.50
C ARG A 273 7.28 21.38 -2.98
N TYR A 274 8.20 22.33 -2.86
CA TYR A 274 9.48 22.06 -2.21
C TYR A 274 9.31 21.82 -0.72
N TRP A 275 9.86 20.75 -0.22
CA TRP A 275 9.62 20.23 1.11
C TRP A 275 10.70 20.72 2.09
N ALA A 276 10.31 21.56 3.04
CA ALA A 276 11.11 21.92 4.19
C ALA A 276 10.61 21.14 5.42
N THR A 277 11.47 20.32 5.99
CA THR A 277 11.15 19.61 7.23
C THR A 277 11.33 20.50 8.45
N PRO A 278 10.57 20.27 9.55
CA PRO A 278 10.76 21.00 10.79
C PRO A 278 12.20 20.97 11.27
N GLY A 279 12.74 22.14 11.66
CA GLY A 279 14.13 22.29 12.08
C GLY A 279 15.11 22.67 10.98
N THR A 280 14.71 22.72 9.70
CA THR A 280 15.55 23.20 8.61
C THR A 280 15.78 24.71 8.78
N GLU A 281 17.05 25.11 9.00
CA GLU A 281 17.42 26.50 9.23
C GLU A 281 17.07 27.39 8.04
N GLY A 282 16.45 28.53 8.28
CA GLY A 282 16.03 29.48 7.25
C GLY A 282 14.66 29.17 6.60
N PHE A 283 14.03 28.04 6.94
CA PHE A 283 12.75 27.60 6.32
C PHE A 283 11.61 27.47 7.33
N MET A 284 11.60 28.28 8.36
CA MET A 284 10.51 28.28 9.34
C MET A 284 9.19 28.63 8.69
N HIS A 285 8.19 27.76 8.86
CA HIS A 285 6.87 27.95 8.28
C HIS A 285 5.80 27.19 9.07
N ARG A 286 4.57 27.41 8.67
CA ARG A 286 3.39 26.73 9.21
C ARG A 286 2.56 26.17 8.06
N ILE A 287 2.09 24.92 8.20
CA ILE A 287 1.07 24.33 7.36
C ILE A 287 -0.08 23.88 8.25
N GLY A 288 -1.32 24.12 7.81
CA GLY A 288 -2.53 23.70 8.51
C GLY A 288 -3.66 23.38 7.55
N GLY A 289 -4.82 23.04 8.08
CA GLY A 289 -5.99 22.58 7.31
C GLY A 289 -6.81 23.70 6.66
N LEU A 290 -6.53 24.98 6.95
CA LEU A 290 -7.20 26.07 6.25
C LEU A 290 -6.55 26.36 4.90
N GLU A 291 -7.30 26.94 3.95
CA GLU A 291 -6.76 27.34 2.67
C GLU A 291 -5.66 28.40 2.82
N LYS A 292 -4.67 28.37 1.99
CA LYS A 292 -3.48 29.21 2.05
C LYS A 292 -3.21 29.91 0.73
N SER A 293 -2.60 31.06 0.81
CA SER A 293 -2.10 31.77 -0.36
C SER A 293 -1.06 30.91 -1.10
N ASN A 294 -1.25 30.78 -2.41
CA ASN A 294 -0.29 30.12 -3.28
C ASN A 294 1.10 30.78 -3.26
N GLU A 295 1.16 32.07 -2.95
CA GLU A 295 2.40 32.84 -2.99
C GLU A 295 3.13 32.83 -1.64
N THR A 296 2.40 33.07 -0.55
CA THR A 296 3.01 33.31 0.76
C THR A 296 2.84 32.15 1.76
N GLY A 297 1.89 31.24 1.50
CA GLY A 297 1.50 30.20 2.46
C GLY A 297 0.73 30.72 3.68
N ALA A 298 0.37 32.01 3.71
CA ALA A 298 -0.50 32.57 4.75
C ALA A 298 -1.95 32.10 4.54
N ILE A 299 -2.75 32.06 5.62
CA ILE A 299 -4.18 31.76 5.51
C ILE A 299 -4.83 32.77 4.58
N SER A 300 -5.62 32.29 3.62
CA SER A 300 -6.33 33.11 2.64
C SER A 300 -7.76 32.64 2.48
N THR A 301 -8.68 33.59 2.46
CA THR A 301 -10.11 33.39 2.16
C THR A 301 -10.52 33.98 0.82
N GLU A 302 -9.54 34.44 0.02
CA GLU A 302 -9.77 35.05 -1.28
C GLU A 302 -10.24 34.00 -2.30
N PRO A 303 -11.41 34.23 -2.98
CA PRO A 303 -12.00 33.24 -3.88
C PRO A 303 -11.10 32.88 -5.07
N GLU A 304 -10.40 33.84 -5.65
CA GLU A 304 -9.47 33.63 -6.78
C GLU A 304 -8.30 32.76 -6.37
N ASN A 305 -7.77 32.97 -5.15
CA ASN A 305 -6.70 32.12 -4.62
C ASN A 305 -7.20 30.70 -4.35
N HIS A 306 -8.38 30.55 -3.80
CA HIS A 306 -8.97 29.21 -3.56
C HIS A 306 -9.14 28.45 -4.87
N ASN A 307 -9.74 29.08 -5.88
CA ASN A 307 -9.89 28.49 -7.21
C ASN A 307 -8.54 28.09 -7.81
N LYS A 308 -7.53 28.94 -7.70
CA LYS A 308 -6.17 28.64 -8.16
C LYS A 308 -5.56 27.44 -7.44
N MET A 309 -5.71 27.36 -6.11
CA MET A 309 -5.18 26.25 -5.30
C MET A 309 -5.85 24.91 -5.63
N VAL A 310 -7.16 24.91 -5.87
CA VAL A 310 -7.90 23.71 -6.34
C VAL A 310 -7.31 23.20 -7.65
N HIS A 311 -7.13 24.08 -8.64
CA HIS A 311 -6.57 23.71 -9.95
C HIS A 311 -5.12 23.24 -9.85
N LEU A 312 -4.29 23.84 -8.99
CA LEU A 312 -2.90 23.44 -8.79
C LEU A 312 -2.79 22.04 -8.18
N ARG A 313 -3.65 21.72 -7.20
CA ARG A 313 -3.71 20.38 -6.61
C ARG A 313 -4.17 19.33 -7.63
N GLN A 314 -5.18 19.66 -8.44
CA GLN A 314 -5.64 18.78 -9.51
C GLN A 314 -4.55 18.58 -10.56
N ALA A 315 -3.96 19.64 -11.09
CA ALA A 315 -2.92 19.59 -12.11
C ALA A 315 -1.69 18.76 -11.68
N LYS A 316 -1.33 18.80 -10.37
CA LYS A 316 -0.27 17.95 -9.84
C LYS A 316 -0.63 16.46 -9.95
N VAL A 317 -1.87 16.10 -9.64
CA VAL A 317 -2.35 14.71 -9.76
C VAL A 317 -2.43 14.29 -11.23
N ASP A 318 -2.92 15.17 -12.11
CA ASP A 318 -3.03 14.90 -13.56
C ASP A 318 -1.66 14.61 -14.19
N LYS A 319 -0.61 15.32 -13.78
CA LYS A 319 0.76 15.09 -14.26
C LYS A 319 1.31 13.70 -13.92
N ILE A 320 0.75 13.02 -12.91
CA ILE A 320 1.17 11.65 -12.55
C ILE A 320 0.90 10.68 -13.70
N ALA A 321 -0.11 10.95 -14.54
CA ALA A 321 -0.40 10.13 -15.70
C ALA A 321 0.78 10.00 -16.68
N ASP A 322 1.66 10.99 -16.74
CA ASP A 322 2.84 11.00 -17.60
C ASP A 322 3.93 10.00 -17.15
N TYR A 323 3.83 9.53 -15.89
CA TYR A 323 4.78 8.59 -15.28
C TYR A 323 4.21 7.17 -15.11
N ILE A 324 2.92 6.98 -15.41
CA ILE A 324 2.28 5.67 -15.33
C ILE A 324 2.56 4.90 -16.62
N PRO A 325 3.05 3.64 -16.56
CA PRO A 325 3.20 2.81 -17.74
C PRO A 325 1.88 2.65 -18.51
N GLU A 326 1.96 2.59 -19.84
CA GLU A 326 0.78 2.30 -20.67
C GLU A 326 0.18 0.94 -20.30
N LEU A 327 -1.15 0.88 -20.30
CA LEU A 327 -1.85 -0.36 -20.02
C LEU A 327 -1.76 -1.30 -21.23
N GLU A 328 -1.37 -2.54 -20.96
CA GLU A 328 -1.36 -3.60 -21.96
C GLU A 328 -2.75 -4.22 -22.09
N VAL A 329 -3.26 -4.30 -23.30
CA VAL A 329 -4.49 -5.02 -23.62
C VAL A 329 -4.12 -6.49 -23.84
N LEU A 330 -4.72 -7.39 -23.06
CA LEU A 330 -4.49 -8.82 -23.14
C LEU A 330 -5.59 -9.47 -24.00
N GLY A 331 -5.21 -10.34 -24.91
CA GLY A 331 -6.13 -11.10 -25.75
C GLY A 331 -5.88 -10.92 -27.25
N ASP A 332 -6.90 -11.18 -28.05
CA ASP A 332 -6.82 -11.07 -29.50
C ASP A 332 -7.00 -9.61 -29.94
N GLU A 333 -6.15 -9.13 -30.86
CA GLU A 333 -6.22 -7.77 -31.38
C GLU A 333 -7.54 -7.45 -32.10
N ASP A 334 -8.16 -8.47 -32.72
CA ASP A 334 -9.43 -8.38 -33.46
C ASP A 334 -10.65 -8.77 -32.61
N ALA A 335 -10.58 -8.72 -31.28
CA ALA A 335 -11.69 -9.08 -30.41
C ALA A 335 -12.86 -8.11 -30.53
N ASP A 336 -14.08 -8.65 -30.63
CA ASP A 336 -15.33 -7.87 -30.71
C ASP A 336 -15.74 -7.23 -29.36
N LEU A 337 -15.14 -7.66 -28.24
CA LEU A 337 -15.50 -7.26 -26.89
C LEU A 337 -14.26 -6.92 -26.07
N LEU A 338 -14.20 -5.71 -25.55
CA LEU A 338 -13.19 -5.31 -24.55
C LEU A 338 -13.80 -5.41 -23.15
N ILE A 339 -13.20 -6.23 -22.29
CA ILE A 339 -13.55 -6.30 -20.87
C ILE A 339 -12.55 -5.43 -20.09
N VAL A 340 -13.07 -4.45 -19.35
CA VAL A 340 -12.28 -3.61 -18.46
C VAL A 340 -12.45 -4.08 -17.02
N GLY A 341 -11.36 -4.55 -16.42
CA GLY A 341 -11.31 -4.98 -15.02
C GLY A 341 -10.27 -4.20 -14.22
N TRP A 342 -10.28 -4.35 -12.90
CA TRP A 342 -9.28 -3.72 -12.03
C TRP A 342 -9.04 -4.57 -10.78
N GLY A 343 -7.87 -4.35 -10.13
CA GLY A 343 -7.53 -5.01 -8.86
C GLY A 343 -7.47 -6.53 -9.00
N GLY A 344 -7.99 -7.24 -8.01
CA GLY A 344 -7.95 -8.70 -7.91
C GLY A 344 -8.77 -9.47 -8.96
N THR A 345 -9.37 -8.79 -9.95
CA THR A 345 -10.01 -9.44 -11.12
C THR A 345 -9.02 -9.80 -12.23
N TYR A 346 -7.77 -9.36 -12.15
CA TYR A 346 -6.72 -9.71 -13.09
C TYR A 346 -6.36 -11.19 -13.02
N GLY A 347 -6.17 -11.86 -14.19
CA GLY A 347 -5.81 -13.27 -14.32
C GLY A 347 -7.03 -14.16 -14.48
#